data_1349c865a30813af4956e3d1ada7578b
#
_entry.id   1349c865a30813af4956e3d1ada7578b
#
_cell.length_a   1.000
_cell.length_b   1.000
_cell.length_c   1.000
_cell.angle_alpha   90.00
_cell.angle_beta   90.00
_cell.angle_gamma   90.00
#
_symmetry.space_group_name_H-M   'P 1'
#
loop_
_entity.id
_entity.type
_entity.pdbx_description
1 polymer ?
#
loop_
_entity_poly.entity_id
_entity_poly.type
_entity_poly.pdbx_seq_one_letter_code
_entity_poly.pdbx_strand_id
1 'polypeptide(L)'
;NRFFYFIGHSIFHPLVKGLFVLLVLTGILGLPEKWALAVDFQTYLKGAQAEVSRHKEIIREDPLDAIAYFELGMAYLALGRHEDEVEAYLEAIKLNHKYTVAHYNLSMAYDLLKDGPNAIKHMLRAQDLYIQKRNHARIRNVKRQLNLLYLKYQDKTKTPKN
;
A
#
# COMPACT_ATOMS: atom_id res chain seq x y z
N ASN A 1 24.78 -7.61 -22.47
CA ASN A 1 23.59 -7.87 -21.63
C ASN A 1 22.72 -9.04 -22.12
N ARG A 2 23.22 -9.86 -23.03
CA ARG A 2 22.54 -11.10 -23.49
C ARG A 2 22.96 -12.34 -22.72
N PHE A 3 23.91 -12.25 -21.81
CA PHE A 3 24.49 -13.41 -21.11
C PHE A 3 23.62 -13.87 -19.90
N PHE A 4 22.83 -12.99 -19.32
CA PHE A 4 22.00 -13.33 -18.14
C PHE A 4 20.65 -14.00 -18.48
N TYR A 5 20.19 -13.91 -19.73
CA TYR A 5 18.90 -14.48 -20.12
C TYR A 5 18.95 -15.99 -20.43
N PHE A 6 20.15 -16.51 -20.67
CA PHE A 6 20.34 -17.93 -21.08
C PHE A 6 20.53 -18.89 -19.89
N ILE A 7 20.76 -18.37 -18.67
CA ILE A 7 20.98 -19.22 -17.49
C ILE A 7 19.66 -19.61 -16.79
N GLY A 8 18.53 -18.99 -17.18
CA GLY A 8 17.24 -19.10 -16.46
C GLY A 8 16.39 -20.33 -16.81
N HIS A 9 16.61 -21.04 -17.90
CA HIS A 9 15.55 -21.95 -18.36
C HIS A 9 15.93 -23.36 -18.78
N SER A 10 17.19 -23.81 -18.73
CA SER A 10 17.44 -25.14 -19.30
C SER A 10 18.38 -26.11 -18.60
N ILE A 11 19.15 -25.77 -17.58
CA ILE A 11 20.10 -26.76 -17.00
C ILE A 11 20.27 -26.55 -15.48
N PHE A 12 19.23 -26.67 -14.67
CA PHE A 12 19.44 -26.88 -13.23
C PHE A 12 18.84 -28.22 -12.79
N HIS A 13 19.63 -29.26 -12.97
CA HIS A 13 19.43 -30.53 -12.29
C HIS A 13 19.24 -30.30 -10.78
N PRO A 14 18.33 -31.00 -10.07
CA PRO A 14 18.05 -30.77 -8.65
C PRO A 14 19.29 -30.82 -7.74
N LEU A 15 20.33 -31.58 -8.14
CA LEU A 15 21.64 -31.65 -7.44
C LEU A 15 22.41 -30.31 -7.50
N VAL A 16 22.33 -29.56 -8.60
CA VAL A 16 23.03 -28.28 -8.75
C VAL A 16 22.30 -27.19 -7.94
N LYS A 17 20.96 -27.25 -7.86
CA LYS A 17 20.19 -26.37 -6.98
C LYS A 17 20.54 -26.60 -5.51
N GLY A 18 20.66 -27.86 -5.09
CA GLY A 18 21.04 -28.20 -3.74
C GLY A 18 22.46 -27.73 -3.39
N LEU A 19 23.43 -27.90 -4.30
CA LEU A 19 24.80 -27.43 -4.11
C LEU A 19 24.89 -25.92 -4.06
N PHE A 20 24.14 -25.22 -4.92
CA PHE A 20 24.09 -23.76 -4.92
C PHE A 20 23.49 -23.18 -3.62
N VAL A 21 22.41 -23.77 -3.12
CA VAL A 21 21.80 -23.42 -1.82
C VAL A 21 22.79 -23.70 -0.68
N LEU A 22 23.50 -24.83 -0.71
CA LEU A 22 24.49 -25.18 0.31
C LEU A 22 25.66 -24.20 0.33
N LEU A 23 26.18 -23.80 -0.84
CA LEU A 23 27.28 -22.84 -0.96
C LEU A 23 26.87 -21.42 -0.50
N VAL A 24 25.62 -21.04 -0.70
CA VAL A 24 25.05 -19.77 -0.18
C VAL A 24 24.90 -19.84 1.35
N LEU A 25 24.42 -20.96 1.88
CA LEU A 25 24.25 -21.15 3.32
C LEU A 25 25.60 -21.23 4.06
N THR A 26 26.65 -21.70 3.43
CA THR A 26 28.01 -21.78 4.02
C THR A 26 28.81 -20.48 3.87
N GLY A 27 28.24 -19.44 3.24
CA GLY A 27 28.90 -18.14 3.06
C GLY A 27 30.09 -18.16 2.10
N ILE A 28 30.42 -19.30 1.47
CA ILE A 28 31.59 -19.45 0.60
C ILE A 28 31.47 -18.58 -0.68
N LEU A 29 30.26 -18.31 -1.15
CA LEU A 29 30.04 -17.50 -2.35
C LEU A 29 29.81 -16.02 -2.08
N GLY A 30 29.85 -15.55 -0.84
CA GLY A 30 29.70 -14.13 -0.50
C GLY A 30 28.49 -13.45 -1.14
N LEU A 31 27.46 -14.23 -1.50
CA LEU A 31 26.21 -13.75 -2.10
C LEU A 31 25.29 -13.28 -1.00
N PRO A 32 25.07 -11.99 -0.95
CA PRO A 32 24.77 -11.31 0.26
C PRO A 32 23.25 -11.18 0.49
N GLU A 33 22.93 -10.67 1.64
CA GLU A 33 21.69 -10.10 2.13
C GLU A 33 20.74 -9.54 1.06
N LYS A 34 21.27 -8.99 -0.04
CA LYS A 34 20.49 -8.45 -1.18
C LYS A 34 19.59 -9.47 -1.88
N TRP A 35 20.03 -10.73 -1.96
CA TRP A 35 19.21 -11.80 -2.59
C TRP A 35 18.13 -12.31 -1.64
N ALA A 36 18.45 -12.38 -0.35
CA ALA A 36 17.45 -12.72 0.67
C ALA A 36 16.36 -11.65 0.72
N LEU A 37 16.73 -10.36 0.72
CA LEU A 37 15.80 -9.24 0.65
C LEU A 37 14.95 -9.26 -0.63
N ALA A 38 15.54 -9.60 -1.78
CA ALA A 38 14.81 -9.68 -3.04
C ALA A 38 13.79 -10.82 -3.06
N VAL A 39 14.14 -11.99 -2.49
CA VAL A 39 13.22 -13.13 -2.36
C VAL A 39 12.10 -12.81 -1.40
N ASP A 40 12.40 -12.14 -0.28
CA ASP A 40 11.42 -11.72 0.71
C ASP A 40 10.43 -10.70 0.12
N PHE A 41 10.95 -9.71 -0.62
CA PHE A 41 10.12 -8.73 -1.30
C PHE A 41 9.20 -9.35 -2.36
N GLN A 42 9.69 -10.30 -3.15
CA GLN A 42 8.85 -11.02 -4.13
C GLN A 42 7.75 -11.85 -3.44
N THR A 43 8.07 -12.46 -2.31
CA THR A 43 7.09 -13.21 -1.51
C THR A 43 6.02 -12.28 -0.94
N TYR A 44 6.43 -11.11 -0.44
CA TYR A 44 5.52 -10.06 0.01
C TYR A 44 4.56 -9.59 -1.10
N LEU A 45 5.08 -9.28 -2.30
CA LEU A 45 4.24 -8.86 -3.42
C LEU A 45 3.26 -9.95 -3.88
N LYS A 46 3.69 -11.22 -3.89
CA LYS A 46 2.79 -12.34 -4.20
C LYS A 46 1.69 -12.48 -3.16
N GLY A 47 2.01 -12.30 -1.87
CA GLY A 47 1.03 -12.28 -0.80
C GLY A 47 0.00 -11.15 -0.99
N ALA A 48 0.46 -9.93 -1.24
CA ALA A 48 -0.41 -8.80 -1.50
C ALA A 48 -1.31 -9.02 -2.74
N GLN A 49 -0.79 -9.62 -3.81
CA GLN A 49 -1.58 -9.95 -4.99
C GLN A 49 -2.63 -11.03 -4.70
N ALA A 50 -2.32 -12.00 -3.86
CA ALA A 50 -3.30 -13.02 -3.41
C ALA A 50 -4.43 -12.37 -2.59
N GLU A 51 -4.11 -11.38 -1.72
CA GLU A 51 -5.12 -10.62 -0.97
C GLU A 51 -6.04 -9.82 -1.92
N VAL A 52 -5.50 -9.19 -2.96
CA VAL A 52 -6.33 -8.54 -3.99
C VAL A 52 -7.32 -9.52 -4.61
N SER A 53 -6.87 -10.71 -4.98
CA SER A 53 -7.72 -11.73 -5.59
C SER A 53 -8.79 -12.22 -4.61
N ARG A 54 -8.40 -12.45 -3.36
CA ARG A 54 -9.29 -12.90 -2.29
C ARG A 54 -10.40 -11.88 -2.00
N HIS A 55 -10.06 -10.59 -1.84
CA HIS A 55 -11.06 -9.57 -1.53
C HIS A 55 -11.97 -9.27 -2.73
N LYS A 56 -11.47 -9.38 -3.96
CA LYS A 56 -12.33 -9.30 -5.15
C LYS A 56 -13.36 -10.44 -5.20
N GLU A 57 -13.00 -11.64 -4.78
CA GLU A 57 -13.94 -12.75 -4.70
C GLU A 57 -15.00 -12.51 -3.62
N ILE A 58 -14.62 -12.05 -2.43
CA ILE A 58 -15.54 -11.67 -1.36
C ILE A 58 -16.54 -10.60 -1.85
N ILE A 59 -16.03 -9.56 -2.52
CA ILE A 59 -16.87 -8.48 -3.09
C ILE A 59 -17.83 -9.04 -4.17
N ARG A 60 -17.41 -10.03 -4.94
CA ARG A 60 -18.28 -10.67 -5.93
C ARG A 60 -19.43 -11.42 -5.26
N GLU A 61 -19.19 -12.04 -4.10
CA GLU A 61 -20.20 -12.74 -3.32
C GLU A 61 -21.10 -11.77 -2.53
N ASP A 62 -20.52 -10.75 -1.92
CA ASP A 62 -21.22 -9.68 -1.20
C ASP A 62 -20.74 -8.29 -1.65
N PRO A 63 -21.39 -7.69 -2.65
CA PRO A 63 -21.04 -6.34 -3.14
C PRO A 63 -21.31 -5.21 -2.15
N LEU A 64 -21.93 -5.48 -1.01
CA LEU A 64 -22.23 -4.48 0.01
C LEU A 64 -21.30 -4.56 1.24
N ASP A 65 -20.29 -5.42 1.19
CA ASP A 65 -19.29 -5.53 2.26
C ASP A 65 -18.27 -4.37 2.20
N ALA A 66 -18.52 -3.33 2.99
CA ALA A 66 -17.61 -2.19 3.11
C ALA A 66 -16.23 -2.57 3.67
N ILE A 67 -16.13 -3.65 4.43
CA ILE A 67 -14.85 -4.13 4.99
C ILE A 67 -14.02 -4.77 3.88
N ALA A 68 -14.63 -5.58 3.03
CA ALA A 68 -13.94 -6.20 1.90
C ALA A 68 -13.34 -5.16 0.95
N TYR A 69 -14.05 -4.08 0.66
CA TYR A 69 -13.50 -2.95 -0.12
C TYR A 69 -12.36 -2.24 0.61
N PHE A 70 -12.45 -2.04 1.90
CA PHE A 70 -11.38 -1.44 2.69
C PHE A 70 -10.11 -2.31 2.66
N GLU A 71 -10.23 -3.61 2.88
CA GLU A 71 -9.12 -4.56 2.84
C GLU A 71 -8.53 -4.70 1.41
N LEU A 72 -9.37 -4.61 0.37
CA LEU A 72 -8.89 -4.50 -1.01
C LEU A 72 -8.02 -3.27 -1.22
N GLY A 73 -8.41 -2.12 -0.67
CA GLY A 73 -7.60 -0.90 -0.69
C GLY A 73 -6.26 -1.08 0.02
N MET A 74 -6.24 -1.75 1.17
CA MET A 74 -5.00 -2.09 1.89
C MET A 74 -4.08 -3.01 1.06
N ALA A 75 -4.64 -3.97 0.33
CA ALA A 75 -3.88 -4.84 -0.55
C ALA A 75 -3.28 -4.08 -1.74
N TYR A 76 -4.01 -3.12 -2.30
CA TYR A 76 -3.50 -2.23 -3.35
C TYR A 76 -2.40 -1.28 -2.84
N LEU A 77 -2.53 -0.75 -1.62
CA LEU A 77 -1.46 0.01 -0.97
C LEU A 77 -0.16 -0.81 -0.90
N ALA A 78 -0.25 -2.08 -0.49
CA ALA A 78 0.90 -2.98 -0.41
C ALA A 78 1.57 -3.23 -1.77
N LEU A 79 0.84 -3.10 -2.86
CA LEU A 79 1.33 -3.20 -4.24
C LEU A 79 1.78 -1.86 -4.84
N GLY A 80 1.61 -0.73 -4.13
CA GLY A 80 1.87 0.61 -4.64
C GLY A 80 0.89 1.07 -5.73
N ARG A 81 -0.29 0.43 -5.83
CA ARG A 81 -1.33 0.73 -6.82
C ARG A 81 -2.30 1.77 -6.25
N HIS A 82 -1.83 3.03 -6.18
CA HIS A 82 -2.51 4.07 -5.42
C HIS A 82 -3.84 4.55 -6.04
N GLU A 83 -4.00 4.48 -7.36
CA GLU A 83 -5.27 4.78 -8.02
C GLU A 83 -6.35 3.73 -7.65
N ASP A 84 -6.00 2.45 -7.73
CA ASP A 84 -6.90 1.35 -7.33
C ASP A 84 -7.21 1.39 -5.82
N GLU A 85 -6.21 1.76 -4.99
CA GLU A 85 -6.36 1.97 -3.54
C GLU A 85 -7.43 3.02 -3.24
N VAL A 86 -7.37 4.16 -3.95
CA VAL A 86 -8.36 5.25 -3.82
C VAL A 86 -9.75 4.76 -4.20
N GLU A 87 -9.90 4.09 -5.33
CA GLU A 87 -11.20 3.55 -5.78
C GLU A 87 -11.80 2.60 -4.74
N ALA A 88 -11.00 1.69 -4.21
CA ALA A 88 -11.45 0.72 -3.22
C ALA A 88 -11.90 1.41 -1.91
N TYR A 89 -11.13 2.40 -1.39
CA TYR A 89 -11.55 3.15 -0.21
C TYR A 89 -12.78 4.01 -0.45
N LEU A 90 -12.96 4.56 -1.65
CA LEU A 90 -14.17 5.32 -1.99
C LEU A 90 -15.41 4.42 -1.96
N GLU A 91 -15.36 3.20 -2.49
CA GLU A 91 -16.49 2.27 -2.39
C GLU A 91 -16.75 1.85 -0.93
N ALA A 92 -15.71 1.60 -0.13
CA ALA A 92 -15.88 1.33 1.30
C ALA A 92 -16.61 2.49 2.03
N ILE A 93 -16.26 3.74 1.70
CA ILE A 93 -16.88 4.94 2.29
C ILE A 93 -18.30 5.17 1.77
N LYS A 94 -18.57 4.85 0.52
CA LYS A 94 -19.92 4.91 -0.07
C LYS A 94 -20.89 3.99 0.66
N LEU A 95 -20.43 2.78 1.00
CA LEU A 95 -21.19 1.80 1.77
C LEU A 95 -21.26 2.18 3.26
N ASN A 96 -20.21 2.78 3.82
CA ASN A 96 -20.17 3.22 5.20
C ASN A 96 -19.57 4.62 5.33
N HIS A 97 -20.40 5.64 5.27
CA HIS A 97 -19.99 7.06 5.36
C HIS A 97 -19.28 7.46 6.67
N LYS A 98 -19.37 6.63 7.70
CA LYS A 98 -18.70 6.83 9.01
C LYS A 98 -17.48 5.90 9.17
N TYR A 99 -16.96 5.32 8.10
CA TYR A 99 -15.77 4.47 8.14
C TYR A 99 -14.51 5.31 8.33
N THR A 100 -14.26 5.65 9.56
CA THR A 100 -13.23 6.63 9.96
C THR A 100 -11.85 6.29 9.46
N VAL A 101 -11.46 4.99 9.54
CA VAL A 101 -10.13 4.53 9.11
C VAL A 101 -10.02 4.61 7.59
N ALA A 102 -11.09 4.31 6.84
CA ALA A 102 -11.09 4.45 5.40
C ALA A 102 -10.88 5.91 4.96
N HIS A 103 -11.52 6.88 5.64
CA HIS A 103 -11.24 8.30 5.37
C HIS A 103 -9.79 8.68 5.65
N TYR A 104 -9.20 8.18 6.74
CA TYR A 104 -7.79 8.43 7.06
C TYR A 104 -6.88 7.87 5.97
N ASN A 105 -7.06 6.60 5.60
CA ASN A 105 -6.22 5.93 4.59
C ASN A 105 -6.41 6.54 3.19
N LEU A 106 -7.64 6.88 2.82
CA LEU A 106 -7.93 7.59 1.56
C LEU A 106 -7.22 8.94 1.49
N SER A 107 -7.15 9.67 2.60
CA SER A 107 -6.36 10.90 2.65
C SER A 107 -4.87 10.65 2.37
N MET A 108 -4.30 9.58 2.92
CA MET A 108 -2.90 9.22 2.69
C MET A 108 -2.67 8.77 1.24
N ALA A 109 -3.61 8.03 0.64
CA ALA A 109 -3.56 7.63 -0.76
C ALA A 109 -3.58 8.84 -1.70
N TYR A 110 -4.46 9.82 -1.46
CA TYR A 110 -4.47 11.08 -2.21
C TYR A 110 -3.18 11.89 -2.03
N ASP A 111 -2.56 11.84 -0.84
CA ASP A 111 -1.26 12.49 -0.63
C ASP A 111 -0.13 11.84 -1.45
N LEU A 112 -0.14 10.52 -1.60
CA LEU A 112 0.79 9.79 -2.47
C LEU A 112 0.58 10.16 -3.94
N LEU A 113 -0.66 10.36 -4.37
CA LEU A 113 -1.03 10.83 -5.71
C LEU A 113 -0.83 12.35 -5.90
N LYS A 114 -0.36 13.07 -4.86
CA LYS A 114 -0.14 14.52 -4.86
C LYS A 114 -1.43 15.35 -5.04
N ASP A 115 -2.57 14.76 -4.74
CA ASP A 115 -3.87 15.43 -4.69
C ASP A 115 -4.12 16.02 -3.30
N GLY A 116 -3.49 17.17 -3.03
CA GLY A 116 -3.58 17.87 -1.75
C GLY A 116 -5.00 18.23 -1.32
N PRO A 117 -5.84 18.79 -2.20
CA PRO A 117 -7.22 19.14 -1.86
C PRO A 117 -8.03 17.94 -1.35
N ASN A 118 -8.00 16.80 -2.03
CA ASN A 118 -8.71 15.61 -1.60
C ASN A 118 -8.06 14.97 -0.35
N ALA A 119 -6.72 14.97 -0.24
CA ALA A 119 -6.02 14.52 0.96
C ALA A 119 -6.50 15.30 2.21
N ILE A 120 -6.51 16.63 2.16
CA ILE A 120 -6.96 17.47 3.27
C ILE A 120 -8.44 17.24 3.58
N LYS A 121 -9.30 17.19 2.57
CA LYS A 121 -10.74 16.95 2.71
C LYS A 121 -11.02 15.67 3.50
N HIS A 122 -10.39 14.56 3.13
CA HIS A 122 -10.62 13.27 3.78
C HIS A 122 -9.97 13.18 5.17
N MET A 123 -8.82 13.85 5.38
CA MET A 123 -8.21 13.95 6.71
C MET A 123 -9.07 14.75 7.69
N LEU A 124 -9.69 15.85 7.26
CA LEU A 124 -10.66 16.60 8.05
C LEU A 124 -11.86 15.71 8.42
N ARG A 125 -12.38 14.95 7.46
CA ARG A 125 -13.50 14.05 7.74
C ARG A 125 -13.14 12.98 8.76
N ALA A 126 -11.94 12.39 8.66
CA ALA A 126 -11.43 11.45 9.67
C ALA A 126 -11.31 12.10 11.04
N GLN A 127 -10.85 13.36 11.13
CA GLN A 127 -10.76 14.12 12.37
C GLN A 127 -12.13 14.25 13.04
N ASP A 128 -13.14 14.70 12.29
CA ASP A 128 -14.51 14.89 12.81
C ASP A 128 -15.08 13.59 13.36
N LEU A 129 -14.90 12.49 12.63
CA LEU A 129 -15.38 11.18 13.05
C LEU A 129 -14.65 10.67 14.31
N TYR A 130 -13.33 10.91 14.44
CA TYR A 130 -12.60 10.56 15.67
C TYR A 130 -12.99 11.44 16.86
N ILE A 131 -13.34 12.72 16.64
CA ILE A 131 -13.88 13.61 17.68
C ILE A 131 -15.23 13.06 18.18
N GLN A 132 -16.13 12.70 17.26
CA GLN A 132 -17.44 12.11 17.63
C GLN A 132 -17.28 10.82 18.43
N LYS A 133 -16.27 10.01 18.12
CA LYS A 133 -15.92 8.77 18.83
C LYS A 133 -15.12 9.01 20.11
N ARG A 134 -14.77 10.25 20.45
CA ARG A 134 -13.91 10.63 21.61
C ARG A 134 -12.55 9.91 21.65
N ASN A 135 -12.00 9.57 20.48
CA ASN A 135 -10.72 8.86 20.38
C ASN A 135 -9.55 9.87 20.42
N HIS A 136 -9.17 10.28 21.62
CA HIS A 136 -8.15 11.33 21.83
C HIS A 136 -6.77 10.97 21.23
N ALA A 137 -6.38 9.69 21.25
CA ALA A 137 -5.10 9.26 20.68
C ALA A 137 -5.09 9.46 19.16
N ARG A 138 -6.15 9.02 18.47
CA ARG A 138 -6.29 9.19 17.01
C ARG A 138 -6.47 10.68 16.63
N ILE A 139 -7.19 11.46 17.41
CA ILE A 139 -7.34 12.91 17.18
C ILE A 139 -5.97 13.60 17.14
N ARG A 140 -5.06 13.31 18.08
CA ARG A 140 -3.72 13.89 18.09
C ARG A 140 -2.92 13.51 16.84
N ASN A 141 -3.01 12.25 16.42
CA ASN A 141 -2.32 11.79 15.22
C ASN A 141 -2.85 12.48 13.95
N VAL A 142 -4.17 12.52 13.77
CA VAL A 142 -4.82 13.15 12.61
C VAL A 142 -4.49 14.65 12.56
N LYS A 143 -4.51 15.37 13.68
CA LYS A 143 -4.11 16.79 13.74
C LYS A 143 -2.68 17.00 13.26
N ARG A 144 -1.76 16.13 13.66
CA ARG A 144 -0.37 16.21 13.20
C ARG A 144 -0.27 15.98 11.68
N GLN A 145 -0.95 14.96 11.15
CA GLN A 145 -0.96 14.69 9.70
C GLN A 145 -1.60 15.84 8.91
N LEU A 146 -2.70 16.41 9.42
CA LEU A 146 -3.36 17.53 8.80
C LEU A 146 -2.44 18.76 8.70
N ASN A 147 -1.68 19.05 9.76
CA ASN A 147 -0.70 20.13 9.73
C ASN A 147 0.38 19.89 8.67
N LEU A 148 0.86 18.65 8.53
CA LEU A 148 1.85 18.29 7.49
C LEU A 148 1.27 18.47 6.09
N LEU A 149 0.02 18.07 5.86
CA LEU A 149 -0.66 18.26 4.58
C LEU A 149 -0.81 19.77 4.25
N TYR A 150 -1.22 20.59 5.23
CA TYR A 150 -1.29 22.02 5.02
C TYR A 150 0.06 22.62 4.67
N LEU A 151 1.12 22.30 5.40
CA LEU A 151 2.48 22.77 5.08
C LEU A 151 2.91 22.34 3.67
N LYS A 152 2.64 21.08 3.30
CA LYS A 152 3.01 20.52 1.99
C LYS A 152 2.30 21.20 0.82
N TYR A 153 1.03 21.55 1.00
CA TYR A 153 0.18 22.03 -0.10
C TYR A 153 -0.12 23.54 -0.08
N GLN A 154 0.05 24.23 1.06
CA GLN A 154 -0.10 25.70 1.11
C GLN A 154 1.01 26.44 0.38
N ASP A 155 2.23 25.88 0.34
CA ASP A 155 3.36 26.53 -0.34
C ASP A 155 3.21 26.54 -1.88
N LYS A 156 2.35 25.69 -2.44
CA LYS A 156 2.07 25.64 -3.88
C LYS A 156 1.09 26.73 -4.38
N THR A 157 0.39 27.40 -3.46
CA THR A 157 -0.53 28.49 -3.82
C THR A 157 0.16 29.85 -3.91
N LYS A 158 1.44 29.93 -3.50
CA LYS A 158 2.26 31.14 -3.50
C LYS A 158 3.24 31.29 -4.67
N THR A 159 3.14 30.46 -5.72
CA THR A 159 3.87 30.76 -6.96
C THR A 159 3.27 31.98 -7.59
N PRO A 160 4.00 33.11 -7.73
CA PRO A 160 3.50 34.27 -8.44
C PRO A 160 3.23 33.85 -9.89
N LYS A 161 2.04 34.14 -10.40
CA LYS A 161 1.78 34.16 -11.83
C LYS A 161 2.65 35.27 -12.42
N ASN A 162 3.77 34.90 -13.04
CA ASN A 162 4.45 35.76 -13.99
C ASN A 162 3.74 35.70 -15.34
#